data_577ee9afaa127887ae079c3f0cadd488
#
_entry.id   577ee9afaa127887ae079c3f0cadd488
#
_cell.length_a   1.000
_cell.length_b   1.000
_cell.length_c   1.000
_cell.angle_alpha   90.00
_cell.angle_beta   90.00
_cell.angle_gamma   90.00
#
_symmetry.space_group_name_H-M   'P 1'
#
loop_
_entity.id
_entity.type
_entity.pdbx_description
1 polymer ?
#
loop_
_entity_poly.entity_id
_entity_poly.type
_entity_poly.pdbx_seq_one_letter_code
_entity_poly.pdbx_strand_id
1 'polypeptide(L)'
;MNIRDTSAQDRIIEKHVSKKKLAIFAGIGLAVLILLVWLVPGALRLFSAGSSVSASRLQIATVERGAFVRDIAADGRVVAAVSPTLYARANGAVVLQVHAGDKVKKNQVLAVIASPELTNKLAQEESNADAMQVAYQQAKIDANQQRAKLQEAFENAKIDEQSAKRDLARYQKAFDKGAVSKLEVDRHNDALEKAQIQLKHAQDNLGMDDSSLALEIHAKKLAYERQKLLVADLKRQVEELNVRSPVDGQVGQLFIAQTATVPKDSKLLTVVDLSALEVQANVPESFAHDLAPGMPAVVSGNGKDWK
;
A
#
# COMPACT_ATOMS: atom_id res chain seq x y z
N MET A 1 17.09 -60.49 13.14
CA MET A 1 17.25 -61.48 14.21
C MET A 1 15.93 -62.20 14.34
N ASN A 2 15.85 -63.43 13.79
CA ASN A 2 14.66 -64.27 13.72
C ASN A 2 14.35 -64.90 15.06
N ILE A 3 13.12 -64.71 15.58
CA ILE A 3 12.61 -65.45 16.69
C ILE A 3 11.76 -66.59 16.13
N ARG A 4 12.12 -67.79 16.49
CA ARG A 4 11.51 -69.07 16.05
C ARG A 4 10.15 -69.27 16.71
N ASP A 5 9.21 -69.67 15.89
CA ASP A 5 7.89 -70.19 16.21
C ASP A 5 8.02 -71.50 17.03
N THR A 6 7.28 -71.56 18.18
CA THR A 6 7.18 -72.77 19.07
C THR A 6 5.72 -73.24 19.19
N SER A 7 5.10 -73.52 18.03
CA SER A 7 3.72 -74.00 17.95
C SER A 7 3.51 -75.53 17.94
N ALA A 8 4.38 -76.27 18.61
CA ALA A 8 4.31 -77.74 18.52
C ALA A 8 4.45 -78.46 19.85
N GLN A 9 3.75 -78.08 20.94
CA GLN A 9 3.66 -78.87 22.13
C GLN A 9 2.44 -78.51 23.00
N ASP A 10 1.25 -78.68 22.46
CA ASP A 10 0.03 -78.74 23.31
C ASP A 10 -0.62 -80.12 23.18
N ARG A 11 -0.41 -80.89 24.18
CA ARG A 11 -1.10 -82.18 24.36
C ARG A 11 -2.37 -81.93 25.18
N ILE A 12 -3.48 -82.18 24.54
CA ILE A 12 -4.82 -82.15 25.19
C ILE A 12 -4.95 -83.40 26.12
N ILE A 13 -5.11 -83.13 27.40
CA ILE A 13 -5.44 -84.19 28.43
C ILE A 13 -6.94 -84.15 28.66
N GLU A 14 -7.64 -85.15 28.18
CA GLU A 14 -9.07 -85.33 28.46
C GLU A 14 -9.26 -85.79 29.93
N LYS A 15 -9.90 -84.95 30.71
CA LYS A 15 -10.26 -85.23 32.07
C LYS A 15 -11.68 -85.83 32.14
N HIS A 16 -11.78 -87.12 32.35
CA HIS A 16 -13.05 -87.83 32.60
C HIS A 16 -13.62 -87.43 33.95
N VAL A 17 -14.69 -86.65 33.97
CA VAL A 17 -15.37 -86.29 35.24
C VAL A 17 -16.46 -87.35 35.52
N SER A 18 -16.36 -88.05 36.67
CA SER A 18 -17.30 -89.01 37.08
C SER A 18 -18.69 -88.40 37.34
N LYS A 19 -19.75 -89.05 36.82
CA LYS A 19 -21.17 -88.59 36.88
C LYS A 19 -21.68 -88.30 38.31
N LYS A 20 -21.08 -88.92 39.37
CA LYS A 20 -21.41 -88.60 40.77
C LYS A 20 -20.93 -87.22 41.25
N LYS A 21 -19.77 -86.71 40.72
CA LYS A 21 -19.28 -85.37 41.05
C LYS A 21 -20.07 -84.27 40.34
N LEU A 22 -20.58 -84.57 39.17
CA LEU A 22 -21.42 -83.60 38.40
C LEU A 22 -22.77 -83.35 39.10
N ALA A 23 -23.39 -84.45 39.71
CA ALA A 23 -24.64 -84.29 40.43
C ALA A 23 -24.50 -83.54 41.77
N ILE A 24 -23.35 -83.61 42.42
CA ILE A 24 -23.08 -82.80 43.63
C ILE A 24 -22.87 -81.33 43.29
N PHE A 25 -22.15 -81.03 42.22
CA PHE A 25 -21.97 -79.62 41.78
C PHE A 25 -23.28 -79.02 41.25
N ALA A 26 -24.13 -79.80 40.62
CA ALA A 26 -25.45 -79.34 40.19
C ALA A 26 -26.37 -79.02 41.38
N GLY A 27 -26.33 -79.87 42.43
CA GLY A 27 -27.08 -79.67 43.70
C GLY A 27 -26.63 -78.41 44.44
N ILE A 28 -25.30 -78.22 44.55
CA ILE A 28 -24.73 -76.98 45.17
C ILE A 28 -25.07 -75.72 44.33
N GLY A 29 -24.99 -75.84 43.04
CA GLY A 29 -25.37 -74.71 42.13
C GLY A 29 -26.83 -74.33 42.29
N LEU A 30 -27.74 -75.30 42.41
CA LEU A 30 -29.17 -75.03 42.62
C LEU A 30 -29.44 -74.42 44.00
N ALA A 31 -28.79 -74.90 45.05
CA ALA A 31 -28.91 -74.33 46.40
C ALA A 31 -28.40 -72.89 46.46
N VAL A 32 -27.27 -72.57 45.80
CA VAL A 32 -26.73 -71.20 45.68
C VAL A 32 -27.68 -70.29 44.90
N LEU A 33 -28.30 -70.80 43.85
CA LEU A 33 -29.23 -70.03 43.01
C LEU A 33 -30.53 -69.72 43.80
N ILE A 34 -31.07 -70.67 44.61
CA ILE A 34 -32.21 -70.41 45.48
C ILE A 34 -31.86 -69.39 46.57
N LEU A 35 -30.65 -69.48 47.13
CA LEU A 35 -30.18 -68.55 48.14
C LEU A 35 -29.98 -67.16 47.58
N LEU A 36 -29.49 -67.06 46.34
CA LEU A 36 -29.39 -65.78 45.62
C LEU A 36 -30.74 -65.15 45.31
N VAL A 37 -31.73 -65.94 44.84
CA VAL A 37 -33.10 -65.50 44.58
C VAL A 37 -33.78 -64.94 45.81
N TRP A 38 -33.43 -65.49 46.99
CA TRP A 38 -34.03 -65.07 48.26
C TRP A 38 -33.30 -63.86 48.89
N LEU A 39 -31.99 -63.75 48.71
CA LEU A 39 -31.14 -62.67 49.28
C LEU A 39 -31.11 -61.41 48.44
N VAL A 40 -31.18 -61.53 47.11
CA VAL A 40 -31.08 -60.36 46.17
C VAL A 40 -32.22 -59.34 46.37
N PRO A 41 -33.50 -59.78 46.55
CA PRO A 41 -34.55 -58.77 46.76
C PRO A 41 -34.44 -58.07 48.11
N GLY A 42 -33.89 -58.74 49.11
CA GLY A 42 -33.60 -58.12 50.40
C GLY A 42 -32.48 -57.11 50.37
N ALA A 43 -31.39 -57.46 49.69
CA ALA A 43 -30.25 -56.53 49.47
C ALA A 43 -30.63 -55.31 48.58
N LEU A 44 -31.41 -55.55 47.54
CA LEU A 44 -31.90 -54.45 46.69
C LEU A 44 -32.83 -53.49 47.45
N ARG A 45 -33.61 -53.99 48.46
CA ARG A 45 -34.41 -53.09 49.27
C ARG A 45 -33.59 -52.31 50.29
N LEU A 46 -32.46 -52.79 50.74
CA LEU A 46 -31.51 -52.02 51.57
C LEU A 46 -30.73 -50.97 50.82
N PHE A 47 -30.43 -51.24 49.58
CA PHE A 47 -29.79 -50.22 48.67
C PHE A 47 -30.78 -49.23 48.07
N SER A 48 -32.09 -49.51 48.06
CA SER A 48 -33.14 -48.61 47.63
C SER A 48 -33.68 -47.74 48.77
N ALA A 49 -33.03 -47.73 49.91
CA ALA A 49 -33.31 -46.74 50.93
C ALA A 49 -32.86 -45.41 50.46
N GLY A 50 -33.67 -44.77 49.58
CA GLY A 50 -33.47 -43.45 49.02
C GLY A 50 -33.22 -42.48 50.16
N SER A 51 -32.15 -41.75 50.07
CA SER A 51 -31.89 -40.61 50.92
C SER A 51 -33.12 -39.69 50.88
N SER A 52 -33.97 -39.83 51.90
CA SER A 52 -35.10 -38.90 52.09
C SER A 52 -34.51 -37.51 52.42
N VAL A 53 -34.49 -36.64 51.49
CA VAL A 53 -34.16 -35.25 51.75
C VAL A 53 -35.42 -34.53 52.24
N SER A 54 -35.37 -34.02 53.48
CA SER A 54 -36.50 -33.27 54.04
C SER A 54 -36.85 -32.08 53.12
N ALA A 55 -38.13 -31.96 52.74
CA ALA A 55 -38.63 -30.91 51.84
C ALA A 55 -38.28 -29.51 52.32
N SER A 56 -38.07 -29.32 53.63
CA SER A 56 -37.62 -28.05 54.21
C SER A 56 -36.18 -27.64 53.87
N ARG A 57 -35.37 -28.56 53.33
CA ARG A 57 -34.00 -28.29 52.86
C ARG A 57 -33.89 -28.14 51.34
N LEU A 58 -35.00 -28.29 50.63
CA LEU A 58 -35.04 -28.09 49.18
C LEU A 58 -35.56 -26.70 48.92
N GLN A 59 -34.70 -25.85 48.35
CA GLN A 59 -35.16 -24.60 47.74
C GLN A 59 -35.72 -24.94 46.36
N ILE A 60 -37.04 -24.96 46.26
CA ILE A 60 -37.74 -25.19 45.01
C ILE A 60 -38.02 -23.83 44.40
N ALA A 61 -37.42 -23.57 43.25
CA ALA A 61 -37.73 -22.37 42.47
C ALA A 61 -38.36 -22.80 41.13
N THR A 62 -39.36 -22.05 40.73
CA THR A 62 -39.96 -22.24 39.40
C THR A 62 -39.01 -21.70 38.37
N VAL A 63 -38.65 -22.51 37.37
CA VAL A 63 -37.83 -22.08 36.23
C VAL A 63 -38.74 -21.34 35.26
N GLU A 64 -38.58 -20.05 35.17
CA GLU A 64 -39.26 -19.21 34.16
C GLU A 64 -38.30 -18.89 33.03
N ARG A 65 -38.81 -18.85 31.78
CA ARG A 65 -38.05 -18.38 30.63
C ARG A 65 -38.00 -16.86 30.68
N GLY A 66 -36.82 -16.31 30.96
CA GLY A 66 -36.55 -14.88 30.91
C GLY A 66 -35.32 -14.57 30.06
N ALA A 67 -35.14 -13.32 29.73
CA ALA A 67 -33.91 -12.87 29.11
C ALA A 67 -32.77 -13.00 30.12
N PHE A 68 -31.75 -13.78 29.79
CA PHE A 68 -30.51 -13.86 30.56
C PHE A 68 -29.54 -12.84 30.02
N VAL A 69 -29.23 -11.83 30.80
CA VAL A 69 -28.23 -10.83 30.48
C VAL A 69 -26.95 -11.20 31.21
N ARG A 70 -25.87 -11.38 30.47
CA ARG A 70 -24.54 -11.62 31.01
C ARG A 70 -23.71 -10.37 30.79
N ASP A 71 -23.49 -9.64 31.86
CA ASP A 71 -22.65 -8.44 31.80
C ASP A 71 -21.19 -8.84 32.03
N ILE A 72 -20.31 -8.30 31.20
CA ILE A 72 -18.86 -8.44 31.32
C ILE A 72 -18.31 -7.12 31.84
N ALA A 73 -17.86 -7.09 33.07
CA ALA A 73 -17.20 -5.93 33.65
C ALA A 73 -15.74 -5.87 33.19
N ALA A 74 -15.31 -4.71 32.73
CA ALA A 74 -13.94 -4.46 32.34
C ALA A 74 -13.53 -3.04 32.75
N ASP A 75 -12.28 -2.90 33.18
CA ASP A 75 -11.70 -1.59 33.42
C ASP A 75 -11.37 -0.90 32.11
N GLY A 76 -11.80 0.36 31.97
CA GLY A 76 -11.60 1.15 30.77
C GLY A 76 -11.00 2.52 31.10
N ARG A 77 -10.34 3.10 30.10
CA ARG A 77 -9.89 4.49 30.12
C ARG A 77 -10.49 5.24 28.95
N VAL A 78 -10.87 6.48 29.20
CA VAL A 78 -11.31 7.40 28.13
C VAL A 78 -10.08 7.92 27.43
N VAL A 79 -10.06 7.77 26.12
CA VAL A 79 -9.00 8.26 25.23
C VAL A 79 -9.63 9.08 24.11
N ALA A 80 -8.86 9.97 23.50
CA ALA A 80 -9.32 10.63 22.29
C ALA A 80 -9.36 9.61 21.13
N ALA A 81 -10.42 9.61 20.35
CA ALA A 81 -10.56 8.75 19.17
C ALA A 81 -9.44 9.00 18.15
N VAL A 82 -8.97 10.26 18.05
CA VAL A 82 -7.89 10.65 17.14
C VAL A 82 -6.82 11.41 17.93
N SER A 83 -5.63 10.84 17.99
CA SER A 83 -4.48 11.48 18.64
C SER A 83 -3.19 11.25 17.83
N PRO A 84 -3.04 11.90 16.65
CA PRO A 84 -1.89 11.70 15.79
C PRO A 84 -0.60 12.15 16.44
N THR A 85 0.43 11.31 16.31
CA THR A 85 1.81 11.67 16.64
C THR A 85 2.49 12.24 15.40
N LEU A 86 3.08 13.40 15.52
CA LEU A 86 3.80 14.07 14.44
C LEU A 86 5.28 13.75 14.52
N TYR A 87 5.88 13.51 13.36
CA TYR A 87 7.28 13.08 13.22
C TYR A 87 8.08 14.08 12.40
N ALA A 88 9.38 14.14 12.63
CA ALA A 88 10.31 14.93 11.84
C ALA A 88 10.42 14.36 10.41
N ARG A 89 10.23 15.20 9.40
CA ARG A 89 10.33 14.80 7.99
C ARG A 89 11.75 14.80 7.43
N ALA A 90 12.66 15.53 8.11
CA ALA A 90 14.08 15.57 7.76
C ALA A 90 14.93 15.77 9.01
N ASN A 91 16.25 15.60 8.84
CA ASN A 91 17.22 15.94 9.87
C ASN A 91 17.30 17.47 10.02
N GLY A 92 17.35 17.96 11.24
CA GLY A 92 17.52 19.39 11.47
C GLY A 92 17.24 19.83 12.90
N ALA A 93 17.46 21.12 13.17
CA ALA A 93 17.08 21.72 14.43
C ALA A 93 15.60 22.09 14.43
N VAL A 94 14.86 21.70 15.46
CA VAL A 94 13.40 21.93 15.53
C VAL A 94 13.13 23.14 16.40
N VAL A 95 12.40 24.10 15.83
CA VAL A 95 11.85 25.26 16.54
C VAL A 95 10.36 25.01 16.78
N LEU A 96 9.98 24.76 18.03
CA LEU A 96 8.59 24.63 18.44
C LEU A 96 7.91 26.00 18.46
N GLN A 97 6.68 26.08 17.91
CA GLN A 97 5.85 27.29 17.91
C GLN A 97 4.68 27.19 18.90
N VAL A 98 4.57 26.05 19.58
CA VAL A 98 3.49 25.74 20.52
C VAL A 98 4.03 25.08 21.78
N HIS A 99 3.22 25.14 22.85
CA HIS A 99 3.49 24.48 24.13
C HIS A 99 2.49 23.35 24.36
N ALA A 100 2.84 22.45 25.28
CA ALA A 100 1.91 21.43 25.73
C ALA A 100 0.66 22.08 26.35
N GLY A 101 -0.53 21.62 25.92
CA GLY A 101 -1.81 22.16 26.34
C GLY A 101 -2.38 23.29 25.46
N ASP A 102 -1.63 23.79 24.47
CA ASP A 102 -2.12 24.82 23.56
C ASP A 102 -3.22 24.27 22.63
N LYS A 103 -4.25 25.07 22.39
CA LYS A 103 -5.28 24.76 21.39
C LYS A 103 -4.77 25.10 20.00
N VAL A 104 -4.92 24.17 19.08
CA VAL A 104 -4.43 24.29 17.72
C VAL A 104 -5.53 23.96 16.71
N LYS A 105 -5.43 24.59 15.53
CA LYS A 105 -6.34 24.35 14.41
C LYS A 105 -5.67 23.46 13.35
N LYS A 106 -6.47 22.77 12.58
CA LYS A 106 -6.02 22.04 11.40
C LYS A 106 -5.21 22.96 10.48
N ASN A 107 -4.10 22.45 9.94
CA ASN A 107 -3.11 23.16 9.11
C ASN A 107 -2.28 24.26 9.85
N GLN A 108 -2.50 24.51 11.13
CA GLN A 108 -1.65 25.40 11.91
C GLN A 108 -0.22 24.83 12.01
N VAL A 109 0.79 25.67 11.81
CA VAL A 109 2.20 25.28 11.99
C VAL A 109 2.48 25.14 13.49
N LEU A 110 3.00 23.98 13.88
CA LEU A 110 3.31 23.64 15.27
C LEU A 110 4.81 23.65 15.56
N ALA A 111 5.59 23.28 14.55
CA ALA A 111 7.04 23.28 14.61
C ALA A 111 7.64 23.55 13.23
N VAL A 112 8.82 24.10 13.20
CA VAL A 112 9.61 24.30 11.98
C VAL A 112 10.94 23.58 12.13
N ILE A 113 11.30 22.75 11.17
CA ILE A 113 12.56 22.03 11.14
C ILE A 113 13.54 22.84 10.28
N ALA A 114 14.58 23.37 10.87
CA ALA A 114 15.65 24.01 10.12
C ALA A 114 16.59 22.93 9.55
N SER A 115 16.51 22.72 8.23
CA SER A 115 17.36 21.78 7.49
C SER A 115 18.10 22.50 6.38
N PRO A 116 19.27 23.10 6.65
CA PRO A 116 20.08 23.80 5.64
C PRO A 116 20.49 22.88 4.48
N GLU A 117 20.71 21.60 4.77
CA GLU A 117 21.04 20.59 3.76
C GLU A 117 19.97 20.51 2.69
N LEU A 118 18.70 20.39 3.11
CA LEU A 118 17.57 20.25 2.18
C LEU A 118 17.28 21.54 1.41
N THR A 119 17.40 22.69 2.07
CA THR A 119 17.22 24.00 1.42
C THR A 119 18.31 24.30 0.42
N ASN A 120 19.59 23.99 0.75
CA ASN A 120 20.70 24.15 -0.19
C ASN A 120 20.58 23.20 -1.39
N LYS A 121 20.15 21.94 -1.14
CA LYS A 121 19.88 20.98 -2.22
C LYS A 121 18.78 21.47 -3.15
N LEU A 122 17.70 22.01 -2.60
CA LEU A 122 16.64 22.61 -3.41
C LEU A 122 17.18 23.73 -4.28
N ALA A 123 17.92 24.69 -3.71
CA ALA A 123 18.50 25.81 -4.45
C ALA A 123 19.45 25.35 -5.57
N GLN A 124 20.26 24.31 -5.31
CA GLN A 124 21.14 23.71 -6.32
C GLN A 124 20.35 23.10 -7.47
N GLU A 125 19.29 22.33 -7.16
CA GLU A 125 18.49 21.67 -8.20
C GLU A 125 17.59 22.66 -8.94
N GLU A 126 17.19 23.77 -8.34
CA GLU A 126 16.54 24.89 -9.03
C GLU A 126 17.48 25.53 -10.05
N SER A 127 18.74 25.80 -9.66
CA SER A 127 19.75 26.30 -10.60
C SER A 127 20.00 25.33 -11.76
N ASN A 128 20.03 24.04 -11.50
CA ASN A 128 20.15 23.00 -12.54
C ASN A 128 18.94 23.01 -13.49
N ALA A 129 17.72 23.19 -12.96
CA ALA A 129 16.52 23.28 -13.76
C ALA A 129 16.52 24.51 -14.66
N ASP A 130 16.95 25.65 -14.15
CA ASP A 130 17.08 26.89 -14.91
C ASP A 130 18.11 26.73 -16.04
N ALA A 131 19.26 26.12 -15.78
CA ALA A 131 20.27 25.80 -16.79
C ALA A 131 19.70 24.89 -17.91
N MET A 132 18.94 23.85 -17.54
CA MET A 132 18.29 22.96 -18.50
C MET A 132 17.18 23.67 -19.30
N GLN A 133 16.45 24.60 -18.67
CA GLN A 133 15.46 25.43 -19.34
C GLN A 133 16.13 26.30 -20.42
N VAL A 134 17.24 26.95 -20.08
CA VAL A 134 18.02 27.76 -21.03
C VAL A 134 18.53 26.88 -22.17
N ALA A 135 19.08 25.68 -21.87
CA ALA A 135 19.55 24.75 -22.89
C ALA A 135 18.42 24.28 -23.84
N TYR A 136 17.23 24.07 -23.32
CA TYR A 136 16.04 23.75 -24.14
C TYR A 136 15.63 24.93 -25.03
N GLN A 137 15.63 26.14 -24.51
CA GLN A 137 15.32 27.34 -25.31
C GLN A 137 16.37 27.60 -26.41
N GLN A 138 17.66 27.41 -26.06
CA GLN A 138 18.75 27.53 -27.01
C GLN A 138 18.59 26.52 -28.17
N ALA A 139 18.32 25.24 -27.84
CA ALA A 139 18.08 24.23 -28.86
C ALA A 139 16.91 24.59 -29.81
N LYS A 140 15.85 25.22 -29.28
CA LYS A 140 14.75 25.74 -30.12
C LYS A 140 15.19 26.84 -31.07
N ILE A 141 16.01 27.76 -30.57
CA ILE A 141 16.52 28.88 -31.38
C ILE A 141 17.43 28.33 -32.49
N ASP A 142 18.37 27.45 -32.13
CA ASP A 142 19.32 26.86 -33.08
C ASP A 142 18.59 26.03 -34.13
N ALA A 143 17.60 25.24 -33.76
CA ALA A 143 16.77 24.50 -34.69
C ALA A 143 15.98 25.39 -35.64
N ASN A 144 15.43 26.51 -35.16
CA ASN A 144 14.73 27.47 -36.03
C ASN A 144 15.68 28.15 -37.03
N GLN A 145 16.90 28.50 -36.60
CA GLN A 145 17.93 29.06 -37.48
C GLN A 145 18.36 28.06 -38.55
N GLN A 146 18.60 26.79 -38.15
CA GLN A 146 18.97 25.74 -39.10
C GLN A 146 17.84 25.44 -40.09
N ARG A 147 16.58 25.36 -39.61
CA ARG A 147 15.41 25.20 -40.49
C ARG A 147 15.30 26.35 -41.50
N ALA A 148 15.51 27.58 -41.05
CA ALA A 148 15.48 28.75 -41.98
C ALA A 148 16.53 28.63 -43.07
N LYS A 149 17.77 28.22 -42.77
CA LYS A 149 18.84 27.99 -43.76
C LYS A 149 18.49 26.89 -44.75
N LEU A 150 17.92 25.76 -44.27
CA LEU A 150 17.52 24.66 -45.14
C LEU A 150 16.33 25.03 -46.03
N GLN A 151 15.40 25.81 -45.52
CA GLN A 151 14.27 26.34 -46.27
C GLN A 151 14.76 27.31 -47.36
N GLU A 152 15.71 28.18 -47.06
CA GLU A 152 16.34 29.08 -48.06
C GLU A 152 17.03 28.28 -49.17
N ALA A 153 17.81 27.22 -48.80
CA ALA A 153 18.45 26.37 -49.78
C ALA A 153 17.45 25.63 -50.70
N PHE A 154 16.33 25.16 -50.11
CA PHE A 154 15.25 24.54 -50.89
C PHE A 154 14.58 25.51 -51.84
N GLU A 155 14.25 26.72 -51.39
CA GLU A 155 13.63 27.75 -52.24
C GLU A 155 14.58 28.17 -53.38
N ASN A 156 15.89 28.33 -53.11
CA ASN A 156 16.89 28.61 -54.14
C ASN A 156 16.97 27.48 -55.18
N ALA A 157 17.08 26.22 -54.75
CA ALA A 157 17.11 25.08 -55.67
C ALA A 157 15.83 24.97 -56.52
N LYS A 158 14.67 25.33 -55.93
CA LYS A 158 13.39 25.37 -56.64
C LYS A 158 13.36 26.48 -57.73
N ILE A 159 13.90 27.65 -57.44
CA ILE A 159 14.04 28.73 -58.39
C ILE A 159 14.96 28.30 -59.54
N ASP A 160 16.11 27.65 -59.25
CA ASP A 160 17.06 27.19 -60.25
C ASP A 160 16.42 26.12 -61.18
N GLU A 161 15.67 25.14 -60.59
CA GLU A 161 14.92 24.14 -61.40
C GLU A 161 13.93 24.81 -62.34
N GLN A 162 13.14 25.78 -61.83
CA GLN A 162 12.19 26.50 -62.64
C GLN A 162 12.87 27.32 -63.74
N SER A 163 14.03 27.88 -63.45
CA SER A 163 14.82 28.62 -64.47
C SER A 163 15.33 27.70 -65.58
N ALA A 164 15.97 26.57 -65.18
CA ALA A 164 16.47 25.57 -66.11
C ALA A 164 15.35 24.99 -67.00
N LYS A 165 14.17 24.75 -66.40
CA LYS A 165 12.96 24.29 -67.11
C LYS A 165 12.47 25.31 -68.17
N ARG A 166 12.44 26.60 -67.81
CA ARG A 166 12.08 27.65 -68.74
C ARG A 166 13.10 27.76 -69.87
N ASP A 167 14.39 27.64 -69.54
CA ASP A 167 15.46 27.71 -70.53
C ASP A 167 15.39 26.55 -71.52
N LEU A 168 15.26 25.33 -71.06
CA LEU A 168 15.06 24.16 -71.91
C LEU A 168 13.86 24.33 -72.84
N ALA A 169 12.74 24.79 -72.33
CA ALA A 169 11.51 25.00 -73.13
C ALA A 169 11.74 26.09 -74.24
N ARG A 170 12.58 27.08 -73.95
CA ARG A 170 12.96 28.12 -74.88
C ARG A 170 13.87 27.56 -75.96
N TYR A 171 14.92 26.83 -75.64
CA TYR A 171 15.83 26.22 -76.56
C TYR A 171 15.18 25.10 -77.37
N GLN A 172 14.27 24.31 -76.82
CA GLN A 172 13.49 23.34 -77.57
C GLN A 172 12.65 24.03 -78.70
N LYS A 173 11.99 25.12 -78.41
CA LYS A 173 11.24 25.91 -79.39
C LYS A 173 12.12 26.51 -80.45
N ALA A 174 13.37 26.90 -80.12
CA ALA A 174 14.35 27.43 -81.06
C ALA A 174 14.89 26.33 -81.97
N PHE A 175 15.12 25.15 -81.45
CA PHE A 175 15.53 23.96 -82.22
C PHE A 175 14.46 23.54 -83.23
N ASP A 176 13.21 23.52 -82.85
CA ASP A 176 12.05 23.18 -83.68
C ASP A 176 11.97 24.17 -84.88
N LYS A 177 12.52 25.41 -84.75
CA LYS A 177 12.64 26.40 -85.81
C LYS A 177 13.99 26.39 -86.52
N GLY A 178 14.87 25.43 -86.20
CA GLY A 178 16.21 25.33 -86.84
C GLY A 178 17.21 26.41 -86.42
N ALA A 179 16.96 27.19 -85.32
CA ALA A 179 17.80 28.26 -84.85
C ALA A 179 18.96 27.89 -83.97
N VAL A 180 18.93 26.69 -83.35
CA VAL A 180 19.99 26.17 -82.47
C VAL A 180 20.30 24.72 -82.76
N SER A 181 21.43 24.21 -82.25
CA SER A 181 21.85 22.82 -82.45
C SER A 181 21.23 21.88 -81.43
N LYS A 182 21.16 20.57 -81.75
CA LYS A 182 20.73 19.55 -80.81
C LYS A 182 21.62 19.51 -79.58
N LEU A 183 22.92 19.73 -79.71
CA LEU A 183 23.89 19.74 -78.62
C LEU A 183 23.53 20.83 -77.59
N GLU A 184 22.98 21.97 -78.00
CA GLU A 184 22.55 23.02 -77.04
C GLU A 184 21.29 22.62 -76.31
N VAL A 185 20.33 21.94 -76.93
CA VAL A 185 19.15 21.39 -76.26
C VAL A 185 19.57 20.33 -75.26
N ASP A 186 20.46 19.44 -75.66
CA ASP A 186 20.95 18.39 -74.76
C ASP A 186 21.66 19.01 -73.51
N ARG A 187 22.49 20.04 -73.68
CA ARG A 187 23.09 20.79 -72.55
C ARG A 187 22.08 21.37 -71.60
N HIS A 188 20.97 21.96 -72.13
CA HIS A 188 19.92 22.52 -71.28
C HIS A 188 19.07 21.44 -70.64
N ASN A 189 18.96 20.26 -71.24
CA ASN A 189 18.34 19.11 -70.63
C ASN A 189 19.17 18.61 -69.44
N ASP A 190 20.48 18.44 -69.61
CA ASP A 190 21.43 18.05 -68.54
C ASP A 190 21.43 19.09 -67.39
N ALA A 191 21.31 20.38 -67.74
CA ALA A 191 21.18 21.46 -66.72
C ALA A 191 19.89 21.36 -65.93
N LEU A 192 18.75 20.99 -66.56
CA LEU A 192 17.49 20.76 -65.88
C LEU A 192 17.59 19.52 -64.98
N GLU A 193 18.14 18.39 -65.48
CA GLU A 193 18.32 17.17 -64.68
C GLU A 193 19.17 17.44 -63.44
N LYS A 194 20.28 18.20 -63.59
CA LYS A 194 21.12 18.60 -62.46
C LYS A 194 20.34 19.45 -61.46
N ALA A 195 19.54 20.41 -61.92
CA ALA A 195 18.74 21.27 -61.05
C ALA A 195 17.63 20.48 -60.31
N GLN A 196 17.03 19.49 -60.97
CA GLN A 196 16.05 18.57 -60.32
C GLN A 196 16.68 17.71 -59.25
N ILE A 197 17.89 17.18 -59.48
CA ILE A 197 18.67 16.43 -58.49
C ILE A 197 18.98 17.33 -57.29
N GLN A 198 19.41 18.58 -57.53
CA GLN A 198 19.70 19.54 -56.46
C GLN A 198 18.47 19.87 -55.64
N LEU A 199 17.33 20.10 -56.28
CA LEU A 199 16.05 20.36 -55.61
C LEU A 199 15.64 19.15 -54.73
N LYS A 200 15.77 17.94 -55.26
CA LYS A 200 15.46 16.71 -54.49
C LYS A 200 16.36 16.58 -53.27
N HIS A 201 17.68 16.80 -53.42
CA HIS A 201 18.60 16.78 -52.27
C HIS A 201 18.26 17.85 -51.25
N ALA A 202 17.92 19.07 -51.64
CA ALA A 202 17.51 20.13 -50.74
C ALA A 202 16.21 19.76 -49.98
N GLN A 203 15.25 19.14 -50.68
CA GLN A 203 14.00 18.65 -50.09
C GLN A 203 14.24 17.52 -49.09
N ASP A 204 15.07 16.54 -49.45
CA ASP A 204 15.40 15.39 -48.58
C ASP A 204 16.14 15.87 -47.32
N ASN A 205 17.09 16.82 -47.46
CA ASN A 205 17.79 17.40 -46.32
C ASN A 205 16.85 18.16 -45.41
N LEU A 206 15.92 18.96 -45.92
CA LEU A 206 14.92 19.66 -45.13
C LEU A 206 14.08 18.70 -44.31
N GLY A 207 13.65 17.55 -44.89
CA GLY A 207 12.83 16.54 -44.19
C GLY A 207 13.58 15.76 -43.12
N MET A 208 14.84 15.36 -43.42
CA MET A 208 15.68 14.60 -42.49
C MET A 208 16.13 15.46 -41.30
N ASP A 209 16.63 16.66 -41.58
CA ASP A 209 17.09 17.57 -40.54
C ASP A 209 15.92 18.06 -39.65
N ASP A 210 14.72 18.30 -40.22
CA ASP A 210 13.56 18.66 -39.43
C ASP A 210 13.19 17.62 -38.38
N SER A 211 13.25 16.34 -38.73
CA SER A 211 13.05 15.21 -37.81
C SER A 211 14.14 15.14 -36.73
N SER A 212 15.40 15.33 -37.12
CA SER A 212 16.56 15.32 -36.20
C SER A 212 16.50 16.47 -35.21
N LEU A 213 16.22 17.70 -35.67
CA LEU A 213 16.06 18.88 -34.83
C LEU A 213 14.89 18.75 -33.86
N ALA A 214 13.78 18.15 -34.32
CA ALA A 214 12.62 17.88 -33.45
C ALA A 214 12.96 16.90 -32.33
N LEU A 215 13.73 15.84 -32.62
CA LEU A 215 14.20 14.87 -31.62
C LEU A 215 15.14 15.54 -30.61
N GLU A 216 16.06 16.40 -31.06
CA GLU A 216 16.97 17.12 -30.15
C GLU A 216 16.22 18.04 -29.21
N ILE A 217 15.30 18.86 -29.74
CA ILE A 217 14.43 19.72 -28.93
C ILE A 217 13.64 18.89 -27.93
N HIS A 218 13.08 17.76 -28.38
CA HIS A 218 12.32 16.86 -27.50
C HIS A 218 13.18 16.26 -26.38
N ALA A 219 14.40 15.84 -26.68
CA ALA A 219 15.34 15.32 -25.70
C ALA A 219 15.70 16.37 -24.63
N LYS A 220 15.99 17.62 -25.04
CA LYS A 220 16.27 18.73 -24.12
C LYS A 220 15.05 19.07 -23.26
N LYS A 221 13.85 19.06 -23.88
CA LYS A 221 12.59 19.27 -23.16
C LYS A 221 12.36 18.22 -22.09
N LEU A 222 12.52 16.94 -22.42
CA LEU A 222 12.37 15.84 -21.46
C LEU A 222 13.38 15.92 -20.30
N ALA A 223 14.61 16.34 -20.58
CA ALA A 223 15.63 16.56 -19.56
C ALA A 223 15.19 17.66 -18.58
N TYR A 224 14.72 18.79 -19.11
CA TYR A 224 14.19 19.89 -18.30
C TYR A 224 12.95 19.47 -17.49
N GLU A 225 11.98 18.79 -18.10
CA GLU A 225 10.76 18.33 -17.40
C GLU A 225 11.09 17.36 -16.25
N ARG A 226 12.02 16.44 -16.47
CA ARG A 226 12.49 15.53 -15.40
C ARG A 226 13.12 16.29 -14.25
N GLN A 227 13.98 17.28 -14.54
CA GLN A 227 14.61 18.11 -13.52
C GLN A 227 13.57 18.93 -12.75
N LYS A 228 12.57 19.46 -13.46
CA LYS A 228 11.45 20.20 -12.85
C LYS A 228 10.64 19.34 -11.87
N LEU A 229 10.45 18.05 -12.18
CA LEU A 229 9.81 17.11 -11.25
C LEU A 229 10.65 16.89 -9.98
N LEU A 230 11.97 16.78 -10.13
CA LEU A 230 12.87 16.68 -8.97
C LEU A 230 12.79 17.93 -8.09
N VAL A 231 12.81 19.12 -8.69
CA VAL A 231 12.64 20.39 -7.96
C VAL A 231 11.28 20.44 -7.25
N ALA A 232 10.21 20.02 -7.92
CA ALA A 232 8.88 19.98 -7.33
C ALA A 232 8.81 19.05 -6.10
N ASP A 233 9.47 17.88 -6.17
CA ASP A 233 9.56 16.97 -5.03
C ASP A 233 10.36 17.56 -3.88
N LEU A 234 11.50 18.21 -4.14
CA LEU A 234 12.30 18.89 -3.14
C LEU A 234 11.54 20.07 -2.50
N LYS A 235 10.77 20.83 -3.29
CA LYS A 235 9.88 21.89 -2.77
C LYS A 235 8.86 21.34 -1.79
N ARG A 236 8.23 20.22 -2.12
CA ARG A 236 7.30 19.54 -1.23
C ARG A 236 8.00 19.10 0.07
N GLN A 237 9.21 18.52 -0.03
CA GLN A 237 9.98 18.12 1.13
C GLN A 237 10.37 19.32 2.02
N VAL A 238 10.72 20.45 1.43
CA VAL A 238 11.00 21.70 2.16
C VAL A 238 9.73 22.25 2.83
N GLU A 239 8.59 22.20 2.15
CA GLU A 239 7.32 22.61 2.77
C GLU A 239 6.92 21.69 3.95
N GLU A 240 7.24 20.40 3.87
CA GLU A 240 7.02 19.44 4.96
C GLU A 240 7.93 19.67 6.18
N LEU A 241 8.94 20.56 6.10
CA LEU A 241 9.68 21.02 7.27
C LEU A 241 8.81 21.86 8.21
N ASN A 242 7.76 22.46 7.70
CA ASN A 242 6.71 23.09 8.48
C ASN A 242 5.73 22.02 8.99
N VAL A 243 5.97 21.53 10.18
CA VAL A 243 5.12 20.49 10.80
C VAL A 243 3.78 21.13 11.18
N ARG A 244 2.70 20.68 10.52
CA ARG A 244 1.36 21.23 10.69
C ARG A 244 0.44 20.23 11.39
N SER A 245 -0.55 20.75 12.12
CA SER A 245 -1.59 19.92 12.72
C SER A 245 -2.51 19.31 11.65
N PRO A 246 -2.73 18.00 11.64
CA PRO A 246 -3.68 17.36 10.73
C PRO A 246 -5.14 17.52 11.17
N VAL A 247 -5.41 17.86 12.45
CA VAL A 247 -6.72 17.96 13.07
C VAL A 247 -6.82 19.23 13.92
N ASP A 248 -8.06 19.63 14.24
CA ASP A 248 -8.33 20.57 15.30
C ASP A 248 -8.19 19.86 16.65
N GLY A 249 -7.57 20.49 17.65
CA GLY A 249 -7.38 19.83 18.93
C GLY A 249 -6.50 20.60 19.90
N GLN A 250 -5.84 19.85 20.75
CA GLN A 250 -4.92 20.37 21.76
C GLN A 250 -3.56 19.66 21.66
N VAL A 251 -2.48 20.40 21.83
CA VAL A 251 -1.13 19.81 21.91
C VAL A 251 -1.04 18.96 23.16
N GLY A 252 -0.80 17.67 22.98
CA GLY A 252 -0.60 16.73 24.07
C GLY A 252 0.83 16.74 24.55
N GLN A 253 1.55 15.63 24.34
CA GLN A 253 2.94 15.48 24.77
C GLN A 253 3.92 16.03 23.73
N LEU A 254 4.92 16.79 24.21
CA LEU A 254 6.12 17.16 23.47
C LEU A 254 7.22 16.15 23.78
N PHE A 255 7.83 15.56 22.75
CA PHE A 255 8.91 14.57 22.90
C PHE A 255 10.31 15.17 22.77
N ILE A 256 10.37 16.43 22.36
CA ILE A 256 11.63 17.15 22.12
C ILE A 256 11.65 18.48 22.88
N ALA A 257 12.85 18.95 23.17
CA ALA A 257 13.07 20.28 23.71
C ALA A 257 13.15 21.32 22.58
N GLN A 258 12.94 22.59 22.92
CA GLN A 258 13.13 23.73 22.03
C GLN A 258 14.55 23.72 21.44
N THR A 259 14.68 23.94 20.13
CA THR A 259 15.97 23.98 19.39
C THR A 259 16.77 22.66 19.39
N ALA A 260 16.16 21.55 19.76
CA ALA A 260 16.81 20.25 19.69
C ALA A 260 17.07 19.84 18.24
N THR A 261 18.25 19.27 17.96
CA THR A 261 18.52 18.64 16.67
C THR A 261 17.99 17.23 16.68
N VAL A 262 17.17 16.90 15.70
CA VAL A 262 16.52 15.58 15.58
C VAL A 262 16.84 14.93 14.24
N PRO A 263 17.00 13.61 14.21
CA PRO A 263 17.02 12.86 12.97
C PRO A 263 15.62 12.74 12.37
N LYS A 264 15.57 12.42 11.08
CA LYS A 264 14.34 12.08 10.38
C LYS A 264 13.57 10.98 11.13
N ASP A 265 12.24 11.04 11.07
CA ASP A 265 11.29 10.09 11.69
C ASP A 265 11.31 10.08 13.24
N SER A 266 11.97 11.06 13.87
CA SER A 266 11.84 11.27 15.30
C SER A 266 10.47 11.79 15.69
N LYS A 267 9.93 11.31 16.81
CA LYS A 267 8.70 11.83 17.40
C LYS A 267 8.90 13.27 17.87
N LEU A 268 8.01 14.16 17.46
CA LEU A 268 8.06 15.58 17.85
C LEU A 268 7.04 15.90 18.94
N LEU A 269 5.77 15.69 18.62
CA LEU A 269 4.65 15.99 19.52
C LEU A 269 3.41 15.19 19.14
N THR A 270 2.43 15.15 20.04
CA THR A 270 1.08 14.63 19.76
C THR A 270 0.08 15.77 19.73
N VAL A 271 -0.93 15.62 18.87
CA VAL A 271 -2.15 16.46 18.90
C VAL A 271 -3.32 15.57 19.26
N VAL A 272 -4.12 16.00 20.22
CA VAL A 272 -5.27 15.24 20.73
C VAL A 272 -6.54 15.93 20.29
N ASP A 273 -7.36 15.25 19.51
CA ASP A 273 -8.69 15.71 19.14
C ASP A 273 -9.67 15.33 20.26
N LEU A 274 -10.20 16.35 20.92
CA LEU A 274 -11.15 16.19 22.03
C LEU A 274 -12.63 16.20 21.55
N SER A 275 -12.89 16.28 20.26
CA SER A 275 -14.24 16.32 19.70
C SER A 275 -14.94 14.95 19.77
N ALA A 276 -14.15 13.87 19.68
CA ALA A 276 -14.63 12.50 19.79
C ALA A 276 -13.76 11.73 20.80
N LEU A 277 -14.43 11.11 21.76
CA LEU A 277 -13.80 10.30 22.80
C LEU A 277 -14.22 8.85 22.64
N GLU A 278 -13.31 7.94 22.92
CA GLU A 278 -13.53 6.49 22.93
C GLU A 278 -13.15 5.93 24.29
N VAL A 279 -13.78 4.84 24.66
CA VAL A 279 -13.42 4.06 25.85
C VAL A 279 -12.65 2.83 25.42
N GLN A 280 -11.40 2.77 25.84
CA GLN A 280 -10.54 1.61 25.66
C GLN A 280 -10.66 0.71 26.88
N ALA A 281 -11.44 -0.38 26.76
CA ALA A 281 -11.62 -1.35 27.84
C ALA A 281 -10.66 -2.54 27.67
N ASN A 282 -10.10 -2.99 28.77
CA ASN A 282 -9.23 -4.18 28.81
C ASN A 282 -10.07 -5.36 29.28
N VAL A 283 -10.53 -6.17 28.33
CA VAL A 283 -11.33 -7.36 28.60
C VAL A 283 -10.44 -8.59 28.67
N PRO A 284 -10.54 -9.44 29.73
CA PRO A 284 -9.79 -10.68 29.80
C PRO A 284 -10.12 -11.61 28.63
N GLU A 285 -9.11 -12.32 28.14
CA GLU A 285 -9.22 -13.22 26.99
C GLU A 285 -10.31 -14.29 27.14
N SER A 286 -10.59 -14.72 28.37
CA SER A 286 -11.64 -15.68 28.69
C SER A 286 -13.04 -15.24 28.24
N PHE A 287 -13.27 -13.96 28.07
CA PHE A 287 -14.54 -13.38 27.61
C PHE A 287 -14.53 -12.94 26.14
N ALA A 288 -13.41 -13.13 25.44
CA ALA A 288 -13.27 -12.69 24.06
C ALA A 288 -14.29 -13.33 23.12
N HIS A 289 -14.67 -14.58 23.38
CA HIS A 289 -15.67 -15.31 22.59
C HIS A 289 -17.11 -14.81 22.77
N ASP A 290 -17.38 -14.10 23.87
CA ASP A 290 -18.70 -13.59 24.20
C ASP A 290 -18.91 -12.16 23.65
N LEU A 291 -17.89 -11.56 23.05
CA LEU A 291 -17.92 -10.22 22.50
C LEU A 291 -18.04 -10.23 20.98
N ALA A 292 -18.94 -9.38 20.47
CA ALA A 292 -19.10 -9.14 19.04
C ALA A 292 -19.25 -7.64 18.75
N PRO A 293 -18.80 -7.18 17.57
CA PRO A 293 -19.02 -5.79 17.15
C PRO A 293 -20.50 -5.44 17.16
N GLY A 294 -20.84 -4.26 17.70
CA GLY A 294 -22.22 -3.77 17.78
C GLY A 294 -22.97 -4.14 19.05
N MET A 295 -22.32 -4.85 19.98
CA MET A 295 -22.93 -5.08 21.31
C MET A 295 -23.05 -3.77 22.09
N PRO A 296 -24.17 -3.57 22.84
CA PRO A 296 -24.33 -2.41 23.70
C PRO A 296 -23.32 -2.45 24.85
N ALA A 297 -22.73 -1.30 25.17
CA ALA A 297 -21.84 -1.16 26.31
C ALA A 297 -22.34 0.00 27.20
N VAL A 298 -22.21 -0.20 28.49
CA VAL A 298 -22.52 0.83 29.48
C VAL A 298 -21.22 1.25 30.14
N VAL A 299 -20.92 2.52 30.09
CA VAL A 299 -19.75 3.11 30.74
C VAL A 299 -20.18 3.77 32.03
N SER A 300 -19.72 3.27 33.15
CA SER A 300 -19.98 3.84 34.48
C SER A 300 -18.75 4.61 34.96
N GLY A 301 -18.94 5.85 35.35
CA GLY A 301 -17.87 6.68 35.91
C GLY A 301 -18.43 7.83 36.75
N ASN A 302 -17.80 8.14 37.88
CA ASN A 302 -18.20 9.20 38.81
C ASN A 302 -19.71 9.22 39.17
N GLY A 303 -20.34 8.02 39.29
CA GLY A 303 -21.74 7.89 39.63
C GLY A 303 -22.72 8.25 38.50
N LYS A 304 -22.27 8.30 37.27
CA LYS A 304 -23.08 8.43 36.05
C LYS A 304 -22.79 7.31 35.08
N ASP A 305 -23.85 6.81 34.46
CA ASP A 305 -23.79 5.81 33.40
C ASP A 305 -24.04 6.47 32.04
N TRP A 306 -23.21 6.15 31.06
CA TRP A 306 -23.37 6.55 29.66
C TRP A 306 -23.59 5.30 28.80
N LYS A 307 -24.58 5.37 27.91
CA LYS A 307 -24.88 4.30 26.94
C LYS A 307 -24.35 4.65 25.57
#